data_7d3b231cb1954240bb0fa8166e75e157
#
_entry.id   7d3b231cb1954240bb0fa8166e75e157
#
_cell.length_a   1.000
_cell.length_b   1.000
_cell.length_c   1.000
_cell.angle_alpha   90.00
_cell.angle_beta   90.00
_cell.angle_gamma   90.00
#
_symmetry.space_group_name_H-M   'P 1'
#
loop_
_entity.id
_entity.type
_entity.pdbx_description
1 polymer ?
#
loop_
_entity_poly.entity_id
_entity_poly.type
_entity_poly.pdbx_seq_one_letter_code
_entity_poly.pdbx_strand_id
1 'polypeptide(L)'
;MLRKIRITLAAICFVAVTLLFLDFTGTLHLWFGWLAKIQFLPAALALNFVVIAILLVLTLLFGRIYCSVICPLGIFQDCVSNLSSRRKGKKARFSYSKEIKWLRYGVLVLFVIALVAGLNALVALLAPYSAYGRMVQSLLAPVWQWGNNLLAWIAERQDSYAFVTKDVWLKSLPTLIVAAVTFVVVVVLAWRNGRTYCNTICPVGTTLSFFSRFAMFRPVIDKSKCKSCHACERKCKAACIDVDNHKIDYSRCVDCFDCIDSCRLGALKYRFAWGRWVGSGSTGAKTPQNAPVGSKMTSDESKNGQNRSSAAPTPVAEPVVRQGSPTAEVTDNGKGVSTIDATSPVAEPVEATDKGRRAFLVGGAAVIGGSLLSSIPMRAEEEEIKDKKRDGGFTEVLPKKAPNRKTPVTPFGSESVEKFYKHCTACQLCVTVCPNNVLRPSSRLEHLMQPEMSFEKGYCRPECVKCSEVCPAGAILKITPEEKTEWKVGTAGVDYDLCVVNRDGVSCGNCAHHCPVGAIRMVRKNPDDEKSPRIPSVNEEKCIGCGACENLCPSRPISAITVNGYSVHHNV
;
A
#
# COMPACT_ATOMS: atom_id res chain seq x y z
N MET A 1 -21.34 -2.20 22.20
CA MET A 1 -20.02 -2.57 22.73
C MET A 1 -19.13 -3.21 21.64
N LEU A 2 -19.52 -4.31 20.98
CA LEU A 2 -18.73 -5.03 19.96
C LEU A 2 -18.20 -4.14 18.82
N ARG A 3 -19.05 -3.25 18.28
CA ARG A 3 -18.64 -2.32 17.22
C ARG A 3 -17.53 -1.37 17.67
N LYS A 4 -17.59 -0.84 18.88
CA LYS A 4 -16.56 0.06 19.42
C LYS A 4 -15.22 -0.67 19.54
N ILE A 5 -15.22 -1.87 20.14
CA ILE A 5 -14.03 -2.72 20.28
C ILE A 5 -13.41 -3.02 18.90
N ARG A 6 -14.23 -3.46 17.94
CA ARG A 6 -13.75 -3.72 16.57
C ARG A 6 -13.11 -2.49 15.92
N ILE A 7 -13.74 -1.30 16.05
CA ILE A 7 -13.22 -0.06 15.46
C ILE A 7 -11.88 0.31 16.10
N THR A 8 -11.76 0.21 17.41
CA THR A 8 -10.51 0.52 18.12
C THR A 8 -9.37 -0.43 17.68
N LEU A 9 -9.63 -1.75 17.68
CA LEU A 9 -8.64 -2.74 17.22
C LEU A 9 -8.26 -2.51 15.76
N ALA A 10 -9.24 -2.25 14.89
CA ALA A 10 -8.97 -1.95 13.48
C ALA A 10 -8.14 -0.68 13.31
N ALA A 11 -8.40 0.36 14.09
CA ALA A 11 -7.63 1.60 14.03
C ALA A 11 -6.17 1.38 14.46
N ILE A 12 -5.95 0.63 15.56
CA ILE A 12 -4.61 0.28 16.03
C ILE A 12 -3.86 -0.52 14.96
N CYS A 13 -4.46 -1.59 14.42
CA CYS A 13 -3.84 -2.40 13.36
C CYS A 13 -3.55 -1.59 12.09
N PHE A 14 -4.48 -0.72 11.70
CA PHE A 14 -4.33 0.12 10.51
C PHE A 14 -3.18 1.11 10.64
N VAL A 15 -3.13 1.83 11.77
CA VAL A 15 -2.06 2.78 12.04
C VAL A 15 -0.71 2.06 12.14
N ALA A 16 -0.63 0.95 12.88
CA ALA A 16 0.59 0.19 13.03
C ALA A 16 1.12 -0.34 11.68
N VAL A 17 0.25 -0.93 10.83
CA VAL A 17 0.64 -1.40 9.50
C VAL A 17 1.04 -0.23 8.59
N THR A 18 0.34 0.90 8.64
CA THR A 18 0.72 2.08 7.85
C THR A 18 2.09 2.61 8.26
N LEU A 19 2.35 2.70 9.56
CA LEU A 19 3.64 3.13 10.09
C LEU A 19 4.78 2.18 9.69
N LEU A 20 4.54 0.86 9.62
CA LEU A 20 5.55 -0.09 9.09
C LEU A 20 5.97 0.24 7.65
N PHE A 21 5.05 0.70 6.81
CA PHE A 21 5.37 1.12 5.44
C PHE A 21 6.00 2.51 5.35
N LEU A 22 5.96 3.31 6.41
CA LEU A 22 6.58 4.63 6.49
C LEU A 22 7.90 4.61 7.27
N ASP A 23 8.19 3.52 7.97
CA ASP A 23 9.37 3.35 8.81
C ASP A 23 10.63 3.12 7.97
N PHE A 24 11.33 4.19 7.64
CA PHE A 24 12.62 4.15 6.95
C PHE A 24 13.80 3.89 7.91
N THR A 25 13.57 3.92 9.23
CA THR A 25 14.58 3.64 10.25
C THR A 25 14.68 2.16 10.59
N GLY A 26 13.57 1.41 10.45
CA GLY A 26 13.44 0.01 10.83
C GLY A 26 13.12 -0.21 12.32
N THR A 27 12.97 0.85 13.10
CA THR A 27 12.72 0.75 14.55
C THR A 27 11.34 0.21 14.87
N LEU A 28 10.31 0.63 14.12
CA LEU A 28 8.94 0.15 14.31
C LEU A 28 8.77 -1.32 13.91
N HIS A 29 9.62 -1.83 13.01
CA HIS A 29 9.60 -3.24 12.61
C HIS A 29 9.99 -4.19 13.75
N LEU A 30 10.80 -3.76 14.71
CA LEU A 30 11.13 -4.54 15.89
C LEU A 30 9.89 -4.84 16.75
N TRP A 31 8.98 -3.87 16.87
CA TRP A 31 7.78 -3.98 17.70
C TRP A 31 6.57 -4.53 16.95
N PHE A 32 6.35 -4.09 15.73
CA PHE A 32 5.12 -4.35 14.96
C PHE A 32 5.34 -5.20 13.71
N GLY A 33 6.56 -5.64 13.40
CA GLY A 33 6.87 -6.42 12.19
C GLY A 33 6.10 -7.74 12.08
N TRP A 34 5.65 -8.30 13.21
CA TRP A 34 4.79 -9.49 13.24
C TRP A 34 3.42 -9.25 12.55
N LEU A 35 2.90 -7.99 12.53
CA LEU A 35 1.66 -7.65 11.83
C LEU A 35 1.76 -7.86 10.31
N ALA A 36 2.94 -7.71 9.73
CA ALA A 36 3.18 -8.01 8.33
C ALA A 36 3.18 -9.53 8.08
N LYS A 37 3.74 -10.31 9.01
CA LYS A 37 3.87 -11.78 8.92
C LYS A 37 2.55 -12.52 9.10
N ILE A 38 1.57 -11.93 9.81
CA ILE A 38 0.22 -12.52 9.98
C ILE A 38 -0.73 -12.21 8.82
N GLN A 39 -0.29 -11.47 7.80
CA GLN A 39 -1.13 -11.26 6.62
C GLN A 39 -1.29 -12.55 5.82
N PHE A 40 -2.53 -12.83 5.39
CA PHE A 40 -2.91 -14.14 4.84
C PHE A 40 -2.02 -14.61 3.69
N LEU A 41 -1.81 -13.79 2.66
CA LEU A 41 -1.02 -14.20 1.50
C LEU A 41 0.50 -14.31 1.80
N PRO A 42 1.14 -13.33 2.46
CA PRO A 42 2.52 -13.50 2.91
C PRO A 42 2.74 -14.75 3.76
N ALA A 43 1.84 -15.03 4.70
CA ALA A 43 1.92 -16.24 5.54
C ALA A 43 1.77 -17.52 4.72
N ALA A 44 0.91 -17.51 3.68
CA ALA A 44 0.73 -18.65 2.79
C ALA A 44 1.99 -18.93 1.95
N LEU A 45 2.63 -17.90 1.41
CA LEU A 45 3.86 -18.03 0.63
C LEU A 45 5.08 -18.40 1.50
N ALA A 46 5.11 -17.91 2.75
CA ALA A 46 6.13 -18.32 3.74
C ALA A 46 5.88 -19.71 4.31
N LEU A 47 4.84 -20.45 3.84
CA LEU A 47 4.43 -21.77 4.34
C LEU A 47 4.22 -21.80 5.86
N ASN A 48 3.78 -20.68 6.43
CA ASN A 48 3.49 -20.59 7.86
C ASN A 48 2.11 -21.17 8.17
N PHE A 49 2.04 -22.50 8.25
CA PHE A 49 0.81 -23.25 8.49
C PHE A 49 0.12 -22.87 9.81
N VAL A 50 0.88 -22.50 10.84
CA VAL A 50 0.33 -22.10 12.14
C VAL A 50 -0.50 -20.82 12.01
N VAL A 51 0.04 -19.78 11.36
CA VAL A 51 -0.69 -18.53 11.13
C VAL A 51 -1.92 -18.76 10.27
N ILE A 52 -1.79 -19.56 9.20
CA ILE A 52 -2.92 -19.89 8.32
C ILE A 52 -4.02 -20.61 9.11
N ALA A 53 -3.66 -21.62 9.90
CA ALA A 53 -4.59 -22.37 10.74
C ALA A 53 -5.31 -21.44 11.73
N ILE A 54 -4.59 -20.55 12.42
CA ILE A 54 -5.17 -19.57 13.34
C ILE A 54 -6.16 -18.66 12.61
N LEU A 55 -5.81 -18.15 11.42
CA LEU A 55 -6.70 -17.28 10.65
C LEU A 55 -7.96 -18.02 10.15
N LEU A 56 -7.83 -19.29 9.78
CA LEU A 56 -8.97 -20.13 9.39
C LEU A 56 -9.87 -20.46 10.57
N VAL A 57 -9.31 -20.83 11.71
CA VAL A 57 -10.06 -21.06 12.97
C VAL A 57 -10.76 -19.78 13.39
N LEU A 58 -10.08 -18.63 13.36
CA LEU A 58 -10.68 -17.32 13.65
C LEU A 58 -11.86 -17.03 12.71
N THR A 59 -11.73 -17.39 11.43
CA THR A 59 -12.80 -17.21 10.44
C THR A 59 -13.96 -18.18 10.69
N LEU A 60 -13.72 -19.41 11.11
CA LEU A 60 -14.75 -20.37 11.49
C LEU A 60 -15.47 -19.98 12.78
N LEU A 61 -14.76 -19.35 13.73
CA LEU A 61 -15.36 -18.89 14.98
C LEU A 61 -16.19 -17.63 14.76
N PHE A 62 -15.61 -16.59 14.19
CA PHE A 62 -16.15 -15.23 14.20
C PHE A 62 -16.47 -14.66 12.81
N GLY A 63 -16.43 -15.47 11.75
CA GLY A 63 -16.61 -15.00 10.39
C GLY A 63 -15.38 -14.24 9.84
N ARG A 64 -15.59 -13.35 8.85
CA ARG A 64 -14.49 -12.65 8.15
C ARG A 64 -13.94 -11.46 8.92
N ILE A 65 -13.71 -11.64 10.23
CA ILE A 65 -13.18 -10.56 11.10
C ILE A 65 -11.77 -10.11 10.68
N TYR A 66 -10.97 -11.01 10.09
CA TYR A 66 -9.69 -10.66 9.48
C TYR A 66 -9.81 -9.47 8.53
N CYS A 67 -10.82 -9.48 7.63
CA CYS A 67 -11.03 -8.41 6.66
C CYS A 67 -11.45 -7.08 7.28
N SER A 68 -11.96 -7.07 8.51
CA SER A 68 -12.44 -5.86 9.17
C SER A 68 -11.53 -5.32 10.26
N VAL A 69 -10.55 -6.11 10.73
CA VAL A 69 -9.66 -5.74 11.84
C VAL A 69 -8.19 -5.80 11.45
N ILE A 70 -7.75 -6.80 10.67
CA ILE A 70 -6.34 -7.05 10.40
C ILE A 70 -5.93 -6.55 9.01
N CYS A 71 -6.76 -6.77 7.98
CA CYS A 71 -6.44 -6.40 6.61
C CYS A 71 -6.48 -4.87 6.40
N PRO A 72 -5.34 -4.22 6.09
CA PRO A 72 -5.29 -2.76 5.98
C PRO A 72 -6.12 -2.21 4.82
N LEU A 73 -6.15 -2.91 3.67
CA LEU A 73 -6.97 -2.51 2.53
C LEU A 73 -8.47 -2.56 2.85
N GLY A 74 -8.89 -3.54 3.66
CA GLY A 74 -10.26 -3.65 4.13
C GLY A 74 -10.64 -2.49 5.05
N ILE A 75 -9.76 -2.13 5.99
CA ILE A 75 -9.99 -1.01 6.91
C ILE A 75 -9.99 0.32 6.13
N PHE A 76 -9.09 0.48 5.17
CA PHE A 76 -9.04 1.65 4.28
C PHE A 76 -10.39 1.87 3.55
N GLN A 77 -10.99 0.79 3.00
CA GLN A 77 -12.33 0.87 2.40
C GLN A 77 -13.41 1.30 3.40
N ASP A 78 -13.31 0.86 4.66
CA ASP A 78 -14.23 1.32 5.73
C ASP A 78 -14.08 2.82 6.01
N CYS A 79 -12.86 3.33 6.03
CA CYS A 79 -12.59 4.77 6.22
C CYS A 79 -13.20 5.60 5.08
N VAL A 80 -12.95 5.21 3.83
CA VAL A 80 -13.50 5.89 2.64
C VAL A 80 -15.02 5.84 2.63
N SER A 81 -15.60 4.69 2.90
CA SER A 81 -17.05 4.48 2.96
C SER A 81 -17.72 5.30 4.06
N ASN A 82 -17.08 5.43 5.24
CA ASN A 82 -17.58 6.27 6.33
C ASN A 82 -17.54 7.76 5.95
N LEU A 83 -16.47 8.20 5.28
CA LEU A 83 -16.33 9.59 4.81
C LEU A 83 -17.41 9.92 3.77
N SER A 84 -17.66 9.01 2.81
CA SER A 84 -18.75 9.13 1.84
C SER A 84 -20.12 9.27 2.52
N SER A 85 -20.38 8.46 3.55
CA SER A 85 -21.65 8.48 4.30
C SER A 85 -21.90 9.80 5.03
N ARG A 86 -20.85 10.46 5.51
CA ARG A 86 -20.95 11.76 6.20
C ARG A 86 -21.31 12.89 5.23
N ARG A 87 -20.74 12.90 4.00
CA ARG A 87 -20.97 13.96 3.01
C ARG A 87 -22.34 13.91 2.35
N LYS A 88 -22.87 12.73 2.07
CA LYS A 88 -24.11 12.55 1.29
C LYS A 88 -25.39 12.62 2.10
N GLY A 89 -25.33 12.79 3.42
CA GLY A 89 -26.50 12.88 4.29
C GLY A 89 -27.44 11.67 4.16
N LYS A 90 -28.76 11.93 4.05
CA LYS A 90 -29.78 10.88 3.98
C LYS A 90 -29.74 10.02 2.69
N LYS A 91 -29.08 10.46 1.61
CA LYS A 91 -29.05 9.78 0.30
C LYS A 91 -27.97 8.70 0.16
N ALA A 92 -26.93 8.69 1.02
CA ALA A 92 -25.86 7.69 0.94
C ALA A 92 -26.21 6.46 1.78
N ARG A 93 -27.01 5.58 1.22
CA ARG A 93 -27.45 4.35 1.86
C ARG A 93 -27.10 3.17 0.97
N PHE A 94 -26.56 2.12 1.59
CA PHE A 94 -26.35 0.85 0.90
C PHE A 94 -27.69 0.13 0.71
N SER A 95 -27.78 -0.68 -0.34
CA SER A 95 -28.87 -1.61 -0.56
C SER A 95 -28.33 -3.01 -0.76
N TYR A 96 -29.19 -4.00 -0.55
CA TYR A 96 -28.84 -5.38 -0.85
C TYR A 96 -28.51 -5.53 -2.35
N SER A 97 -27.47 -6.27 -2.66
CA SER A 97 -27.13 -6.65 -4.03
C SER A 97 -26.89 -8.15 -4.11
N LYS A 98 -27.27 -8.77 -5.21
CA LYS A 98 -26.98 -10.18 -5.46
C LYS A 98 -25.48 -10.38 -5.67
N GLU A 99 -24.97 -11.54 -5.24
CA GLU A 99 -23.57 -11.93 -5.44
C GLU A 99 -23.27 -12.13 -6.94
N ILE A 100 -22.20 -11.53 -7.44
CA ILE A 100 -21.68 -11.76 -8.80
C ILE A 100 -20.71 -12.96 -8.73
N LYS A 101 -21.27 -14.16 -8.72
CA LYS A 101 -20.52 -15.40 -8.49
C LYS A 101 -19.43 -15.63 -9.53
N TRP A 102 -19.75 -15.46 -10.82
CA TRP A 102 -18.79 -15.72 -11.89
C TRP A 102 -17.54 -14.82 -11.79
N LEU A 103 -17.71 -13.53 -11.47
CA LEU A 103 -16.58 -12.61 -11.30
C LEU A 103 -15.74 -13.00 -10.08
N ARG A 104 -16.38 -13.28 -8.96
CA ARG A 104 -15.74 -13.62 -7.70
C ARG A 104 -14.89 -14.89 -7.80
N TYR A 105 -15.48 -15.96 -8.32
CA TYR A 105 -14.78 -17.24 -8.47
C TYR A 105 -13.83 -17.23 -9.67
N GLY A 106 -14.17 -16.53 -10.76
CA GLY A 106 -13.29 -16.34 -11.91
C GLY A 106 -11.98 -15.65 -11.54
N VAL A 107 -12.06 -14.58 -10.74
CA VAL A 107 -10.83 -13.90 -10.24
C VAL A 107 -10.04 -14.81 -9.29
N LEU A 108 -10.69 -15.61 -8.44
CA LEU A 108 -9.99 -16.57 -7.59
C LEU A 108 -9.26 -17.64 -8.43
N VAL A 109 -9.92 -18.20 -9.43
CA VAL A 109 -9.31 -19.19 -10.32
C VAL A 109 -8.14 -18.58 -11.09
N LEU A 110 -8.32 -17.38 -11.65
CA LEU A 110 -7.25 -16.65 -12.31
C LEU A 110 -6.05 -16.40 -11.36
N PHE A 111 -6.33 -16.04 -10.10
CA PHE A 111 -5.30 -15.84 -9.09
C PHE A 111 -4.53 -17.13 -8.79
N VAL A 112 -5.23 -18.27 -8.65
CA VAL A 112 -4.60 -19.57 -8.40
C VAL A 112 -3.79 -20.02 -9.61
N ILE A 113 -4.31 -19.85 -10.82
CA ILE A 113 -3.57 -20.15 -12.06
C ILE A 113 -2.31 -19.28 -12.14
N ALA A 114 -2.42 -17.97 -11.88
CA ALA A 114 -1.28 -17.06 -11.88
C ALA A 114 -0.23 -17.44 -10.84
N LEU A 115 -0.65 -17.89 -9.66
CA LEU A 115 0.24 -18.35 -8.60
C LEU A 115 1.00 -19.61 -9.01
N VAL A 116 0.32 -20.59 -9.60
CA VAL A 116 0.93 -21.85 -10.06
C VAL A 116 1.83 -21.63 -11.29
N ALA A 117 1.39 -20.78 -12.22
CA ALA A 117 2.15 -20.42 -13.42
C ALA A 117 3.33 -19.47 -13.15
N GLY A 118 3.51 -18.98 -11.90
CA GLY A 118 4.58 -18.05 -11.56
C GLY A 118 4.39 -16.63 -12.10
N LEU A 119 3.16 -16.23 -12.50
CA LEU A 119 2.82 -14.88 -12.95
C LEU A 119 2.67 -13.93 -11.76
N ASN A 120 3.77 -13.70 -11.05
CA ASN A 120 3.79 -13.02 -9.75
C ASN A 120 3.39 -11.55 -9.82
N ALA A 121 3.57 -10.88 -10.95
CA ALA A 121 3.07 -9.51 -11.16
C ALA A 121 1.54 -9.44 -11.01
N LEU A 122 0.80 -10.43 -11.56
CA LEU A 122 -0.66 -10.52 -11.42
C LEU A 122 -1.08 -10.90 -9.99
N VAL A 123 -0.36 -11.83 -9.37
CA VAL A 123 -0.55 -12.20 -7.96
C VAL A 123 -0.38 -10.97 -7.07
N ALA A 124 0.70 -10.22 -7.25
CA ALA A 124 0.99 -8.99 -6.51
C ALA A 124 -0.08 -7.91 -6.73
N LEU A 125 -0.61 -7.78 -7.96
CA LEU A 125 -1.65 -6.81 -8.28
C LEU A 125 -2.95 -7.09 -7.51
N LEU A 126 -3.37 -8.35 -7.43
CA LEU A 126 -4.61 -8.78 -6.78
C LEU A 126 -4.49 -8.93 -5.26
N ALA A 127 -3.29 -9.05 -4.72
CA ALA A 127 -3.03 -9.23 -3.29
C ALA A 127 -3.38 -7.96 -2.49
N PRO A 128 -4.31 -8.03 -1.51
CA PRO A 128 -4.79 -6.83 -0.81
C PRO A 128 -3.71 -6.14 0.03
N TYR A 129 -2.83 -6.91 0.69
CA TYR A 129 -1.74 -6.39 1.48
C TYR A 129 -0.69 -5.69 0.60
N SER A 130 -0.31 -6.30 -0.51
CA SER A 130 0.65 -5.74 -1.47
C SER A 130 0.10 -4.49 -2.17
N ALA A 131 -1.18 -4.51 -2.55
CA ALA A 131 -1.85 -3.34 -3.10
C ALA A 131 -1.81 -2.15 -2.12
N TYR A 132 -2.10 -2.40 -0.83
CA TYR A 132 -2.01 -1.37 0.21
C TYR A 132 -0.58 -0.87 0.40
N GLY A 133 0.40 -1.76 0.49
CA GLY A 133 1.81 -1.40 0.65
C GLY A 133 2.32 -0.50 -0.48
N ARG A 134 2.00 -0.86 -1.74
CA ARG A 134 2.34 -0.02 -2.90
C ARG A 134 1.69 1.36 -2.86
N MET A 135 0.41 1.44 -2.47
CA MET A 135 -0.27 2.74 -2.31
C MET A 135 0.41 3.60 -1.26
N VAL A 136 0.72 3.05 -0.08
CA VAL A 136 1.41 3.79 0.97
C VAL A 136 2.81 4.20 0.53
N GLN A 137 3.60 3.27 -0.04
CA GLN A 137 4.98 3.53 -0.42
C GLN A 137 5.10 4.51 -1.59
N SER A 138 4.18 4.49 -2.56
CA SER A 138 4.26 5.34 -3.75
C SER A 138 3.56 6.69 -3.56
N LEU A 139 2.50 6.77 -2.75
CA LEU A 139 1.70 7.99 -2.61
C LEU A 139 1.89 8.69 -1.26
N LEU A 140 1.98 7.93 -0.17
CA LEU A 140 2.04 8.50 1.18
C LEU A 140 3.48 8.70 1.66
N ALA A 141 4.40 7.78 1.36
CA ALA A 141 5.77 7.86 1.81
C ALA A 141 6.52 9.11 1.30
N PRO A 142 6.37 9.58 0.04
CA PRO A 142 6.98 10.85 -0.37
C PRO A 142 6.48 12.05 0.44
N VAL A 143 5.18 12.11 0.72
CA VAL A 143 4.58 13.17 1.54
C VAL A 143 5.11 13.13 2.98
N TRP A 144 5.23 11.92 3.54
CA TRP A 144 5.83 11.70 4.86
C TRP A 144 7.29 12.14 4.91
N GLN A 145 8.09 11.80 3.89
CA GLN A 145 9.49 12.20 3.78
C GLN A 145 9.65 13.70 3.61
N TRP A 146 8.80 14.39 2.84
CA TRP A 146 8.78 15.84 2.77
C TRP A 146 8.44 16.48 4.11
N GLY A 147 7.49 15.90 4.86
CA GLY A 147 7.19 16.32 6.23
C GLY A 147 8.39 16.16 7.16
N ASN A 148 9.11 15.05 7.08
CA ASN A 148 10.36 14.84 7.83
C ASN A 148 11.44 15.86 7.43
N ASN A 149 11.62 16.14 6.14
CA ASN A 149 12.60 17.13 5.67
C ASN A 149 12.26 18.55 6.13
N LEU A 150 10.97 18.89 6.19
CA LEU A 150 10.53 20.17 6.78
C LEU A 150 10.87 20.25 8.28
N LEU A 151 10.65 19.15 9.03
CA LEU A 151 11.03 19.09 10.44
C LEU A 151 12.55 19.16 10.62
N ALA A 152 13.33 18.50 9.75
CA ALA A 152 14.79 18.59 9.75
C ALA A 152 15.26 20.03 9.53
N TRP A 153 14.68 20.73 8.55
CA TRP A 153 15.00 22.13 8.27
C TRP A 153 14.66 23.08 9.44
N ILE A 154 13.52 22.82 10.14
CA ILE A 154 13.17 23.59 11.35
C ILE A 154 14.15 23.28 12.50
N ALA A 155 14.50 21.99 12.68
CA ALA A 155 15.41 21.55 13.74
C ALA A 155 16.83 22.11 13.54
N GLU A 156 17.36 22.11 12.32
CA GLU A 156 18.67 22.70 11.98
C GLU A 156 18.76 24.18 12.34
N ARG A 157 17.65 24.94 12.21
CA ARG A 157 17.61 26.35 12.65
C ARG A 157 17.67 26.55 14.16
N GLN A 158 17.44 25.49 14.94
CA GLN A 158 17.50 25.47 16.39
C GLN A 158 18.71 24.67 16.88
N ASP A 159 19.73 24.50 16.03
CA ASP A 159 20.95 23.72 16.28
C ASP A 159 20.67 22.28 16.76
N SER A 160 19.54 21.71 16.37
CA SER A 160 19.15 20.36 16.70
C SER A 160 19.21 19.44 15.47
N TYR A 161 19.93 18.33 15.59
CA TYR A 161 20.07 17.30 14.55
C TYR A 161 19.20 16.07 14.82
N ALA A 162 18.06 16.26 15.48
CA ALA A 162 17.11 15.16 15.80
C ALA A 162 16.47 14.53 14.57
N PHE A 163 16.38 15.27 13.47
CA PHE A 163 15.81 14.80 12.19
C PHE A 163 16.87 14.83 11.10
N VAL A 164 16.94 13.74 10.33
CA VAL A 164 17.87 13.61 9.20
C VAL A 164 17.10 13.78 7.88
N THR A 165 17.61 14.62 7.00
CA THR A 165 17.06 14.83 5.66
C THR A 165 17.12 13.56 4.83
N LYS A 166 16.09 13.30 4.03
CA LYS A 166 15.98 12.15 3.12
C LYS A 166 15.73 12.60 1.69
N ASP A 167 16.46 12.00 0.76
CA ASP A 167 16.22 12.23 -0.66
C ASP A 167 14.88 11.63 -1.08
N VAL A 168 13.98 12.48 -1.57
CA VAL A 168 12.69 12.07 -2.11
C VAL A 168 12.80 11.98 -3.62
N TRP A 169 12.77 10.77 -4.15
CA TRP A 169 12.88 10.52 -5.59
C TRP A 169 11.93 9.43 -6.05
N LEU A 170 11.59 9.48 -7.34
CA LEU A 170 10.69 8.50 -7.95
C LEU A 170 11.44 7.18 -8.22
N LYS A 171 11.12 6.14 -7.44
CA LYS A 171 11.78 4.83 -7.51
C LYS A 171 11.40 4.03 -8.77
N SER A 172 10.14 4.13 -9.22
CA SER A 172 9.64 3.43 -10.41
C SER A 172 8.34 4.08 -10.88
N LEU A 173 8.34 4.64 -12.09
CA LEU A 173 7.14 5.24 -12.70
C LEU A 173 6.01 4.23 -12.94
N PRO A 174 6.25 3.03 -13.50
CA PRO A 174 5.19 2.04 -13.67
C PRO A 174 4.51 1.66 -12.35
N THR A 175 5.29 1.50 -11.27
CA THR A 175 4.75 1.18 -9.96
C THR A 175 3.90 2.32 -9.39
N LEU A 176 4.31 3.58 -9.59
CA LEU A 176 3.50 4.74 -9.19
C LEU A 176 2.16 4.76 -9.93
N ILE A 177 2.15 4.54 -11.24
CA ILE A 177 0.94 4.49 -12.07
C ILE A 177 0.00 3.40 -11.56
N VAL A 178 0.50 2.18 -11.36
CA VAL A 178 -0.29 1.06 -10.84
C VAL A 178 -0.84 1.36 -9.44
N ALA A 179 -0.04 1.95 -8.56
CA ALA A 179 -0.47 2.34 -7.22
C ALA A 179 -1.57 3.40 -7.27
N ALA A 180 -1.42 4.43 -8.11
CA ALA A 180 -2.42 5.49 -8.30
C ALA A 180 -3.73 4.95 -8.87
N VAL A 181 -3.67 4.12 -9.92
CA VAL A 181 -4.85 3.48 -10.50
C VAL A 181 -5.56 2.58 -9.47
N THR A 182 -4.80 1.76 -8.75
CA THR A 182 -5.35 0.90 -7.69
C THR A 182 -6.02 1.73 -6.59
N PHE A 183 -5.40 2.84 -6.16
CA PHE A 183 -5.95 3.76 -5.19
C PHE A 183 -7.29 4.35 -5.67
N VAL A 184 -7.33 4.89 -6.89
CA VAL A 184 -8.55 5.47 -7.47
C VAL A 184 -9.67 4.42 -7.58
N VAL A 185 -9.36 3.23 -8.10
CA VAL A 185 -10.34 2.13 -8.22
C VAL A 185 -10.91 1.74 -6.87
N VAL A 186 -10.04 1.52 -5.86
CA VAL A 186 -10.48 1.13 -4.51
C VAL A 186 -11.30 2.25 -3.87
N VAL A 187 -10.89 3.52 -4.01
CA VAL A 187 -11.62 4.67 -3.47
C VAL A 187 -13.00 4.80 -4.13
N VAL A 188 -13.09 4.71 -5.47
CA VAL A 188 -14.37 4.81 -6.20
C VAL A 188 -15.32 3.67 -5.79
N LEU A 189 -14.83 2.44 -5.74
CA LEU A 189 -15.64 1.29 -5.32
C LEU A 189 -16.10 1.42 -3.86
N ALA A 190 -15.21 1.84 -2.95
CA ALA A 190 -15.54 2.03 -1.55
C ALA A 190 -16.49 3.22 -1.32
N TRP A 191 -16.36 4.28 -2.10
CA TRP A 191 -17.21 5.47 -2.04
C TRP A 191 -18.64 5.18 -2.49
N ARG A 192 -18.81 4.40 -3.57
CA ARG A 192 -20.13 4.06 -4.12
C ARG A 192 -20.81 2.93 -3.36
N ASN A 193 -20.12 1.81 -3.17
CA ASN A 193 -20.72 0.52 -2.80
C ASN A 193 -20.07 -0.13 -1.56
N GLY A 194 -19.27 0.61 -0.80
CA GLY A 194 -18.65 0.09 0.42
C GLY A 194 -17.55 -0.95 0.16
N ARG A 195 -17.79 -2.21 0.52
CA ARG A 195 -16.78 -3.29 0.47
C ARG A 195 -16.82 -4.14 -0.81
N THR A 196 -17.16 -3.53 -1.94
CA THR A 196 -17.29 -4.27 -3.22
C THR A 196 -15.97 -4.94 -3.62
N TYR A 197 -14.83 -4.25 -3.52
CA TYR A 197 -13.54 -4.86 -3.85
C TYR A 197 -13.28 -6.14 -3.04
N CYS A 198 -13.50 -6.12 -1.71
CA CYS A 198 -13.29 -7.29 -0.85
C CYS A 198 -14.25 -8.45 -1.15
N ASN A 199 -15.44 -8.17 -1.70
CA ASN A 199 -16.48 -9.17 -1.92
C ASN A 199 -16.52 -9.71 -3.35
N THR A 200 -15.86 -9.04 -4.32
CA THR A 200 -15.92 -9.43 -5.75
C THR A 200 -14.55 -9.71 -6.35
N ILE A 201 -13.52 -8.91 -6.00
CA ILE A 201 -12.21 -8.98 -6.66
C ILE A 201 -11.15 -9.64 -5.76
N CYS A 202 -11.20 -9.40 -4.44
CA CYS A 202 -10.15 -9.86 -3.53
C CYS A 202 -10.08 -11.39 -3.40
N PRO A 203 -8.97 -12.04 -3.80
CA PRO A 203 -8.84 -13.50 -3.70
C PRO A 203 -8.83 -13.98 -2.24
N VAL A 204 -8.15 -13.28 -1.34
CA VAL A 204 -8.14 -13.60 0.10
C VAL A 204 -9.55 -13.52 0.68
N GLY A 205 -10.31 -12.47 0.32
CA GLY A 205 -11.71 -12.33 0.73
C GLY A 205 -12.58 -13.48 0.23
N THR A 206 -12.34 -13.96 -0.98
CA THR A 206 -13.08 -15.09 -1.54
C THR A 206 -12.71 -16.41 -0.87
N THR A 207 -11.42 -16.67 -0.62
CA THR A 207 -10.96 -17.87 0.11
C THR A 207 -11.58 -17.94 1.51
N LEU A 208 -11.49 -16.86 2.28
CA LEU A 208 -12.08 -16.82 3.63
C LEU A 208 -13.61 -16.95 3.63
N SER A 209 -14.27 -16.60 2.52
CA SER A 209 -15.72 -16.72 2.43
C SER A 209 -16.24 -18.16 2.42
N PHE A 210 -15.43 -19.11 1.97
CA PHE A 210 -15.81 -20.53 2.05
C PHE A 210 -15.99 -20.97 3.50
N PHE A 211 -15.08 -20.51 4.38
CA PHE A 211 -15.11 -20.85 5.81
C PHE A 211 -16.14 -20.02 6.58
N SER A 212 -16.29 -18.75 6.25
CA SER A 212 -17.21 -17.86 6.98
C SER A 212 -18.70 -18.23 6.84
N ARG A 213 -19.07 -19.00 5.83
CA ARG A 213 -20.43 -19.56 5.71
C ARG A 213 -20.78 -20.44 6.90
N PHE A 214 -19.77 -21.09 7.49
CA PHE A 214 -19.91 -22.01 8.62
C PHE A 214 -19.58 -21.35 9.94
N ALA A 215 -19.43 -20.02 9.99
CA ALA A 215 -19.08 -19.31 11.21
C ALA A 215 -20.02 -19.64 12.38
N MET A 216 -19.42 -19.93 13.53
CA MET A 216 -20.14 -20.31 14.74
C MET A 216 -20.85 -19.11 15.37
N PHE A 217 -20.16 -17.98 15.48
CA PHE A 217 -20.72 -16.72 15.92
C PHE A 217 -21.02 -15.84 14.70
N ARG A 218 -22.27 -15.42 14.58
CA ARG A 218 -22.73 -14.63 13.43
C ARG A 218 -23.91 -13.74 13.77
N PRO A 219 -24.13 -12.64 13.02
CA PRO A 219 -25.34 -11.83 13.18
C PRO A 219 -26.56 -12.61 12.69
N VAL A 220 -27.62 -12.68 13.50
CA VAL A 220 -28.86 -13.39 13.21
C VAL A 220 -30.04 -12.45 13.35
N ILE A 221 -30.95 -12.48 12.38
CA ILE A 221 -32.20 -11.72 12.39
C ILE A 221 -33.28 -12.53 13.10
N ASP A 222 -33.88 -11.98 14.13
CA ASP A 222 -35.05 -12.51 14.81
C ASP A 222 -36.31 -12.06 14.05
N LYS A 223 -36.94 -13.00 13.35
CA LYS A 223 -38.13 -12.72 12.51
C LYS A 223 -39.31 -12.16 13.33
N SER A 224 -39.46 -12.59 14.57
CA SER A 224 -40.58 -12.14 15.42
C SER A 224 -40.50 -10.67 15.80
N LYS A 225 -39.27 -10.12 15.87
CA LYS A 225 -39.01 -8.72 16.25
C LYS A 225 -38.71 -7.81 15.05
N CYS A 226 -38.50 -8.38 13.88
CA CYS A 226 -38.13 -7.62 12.70
C CYS A 226 -39.37 -7.04 12.01
N LYS A 227 -39.42 -5.71 11.88
CA LYS A 227 -40.48 -4.98 11.17
C LYS A 227 -40.06 -4.56 9.75
N SER A 228 -39.08 -5.18 9.14
CA SER A 228 -38.58 -4.91 7.78
C SER A 228 -38.33 -3.42 7.48
N CYS A 229 -37.77 -2.68 8.45
CA CYS A 229 -37.54 -1.23 8.34
C CYS A 229 -36.28 -0.84 7.50
N HIS A 230 -35.54 -1.81 6.95
CA HIS A 230 -34.32 -1.68 6.15
C HIS A 230 -33.18 -0.85 6.82
N ALA A 231 -33.22 -0.56 8.12
CA ALA A 231 -32.20 0.22 8.78
C ALA A 231 -30.83 -0.48 8.81
N CYS A 232 -30.82 -1.81 9.02
CA CYS A 232 -29.61 -2.64 9.00
C CYS A 232 -29.02 -2.79 7.59
N GLU A 233 -29.85 -2.95 6.57
CA GLU A 233 -29.47 -3.02 5.16
C GLU A 233 -28.79 -1.72 4.72
N ARG A 234 -29.41 -0.57 4.99
CA ARG A 234 -28.87 0.76 4.66
C ARG A 234 -27.52 1.08 5.31
N LYS A 235 -27.14 0.37 6.36
CA LYS A 235 -25.84 0.49 7.03
C LYS A 235 -24.86 -0.62 6.65
N CYS A 236 -25.30 -1.63 5.89
CA CYS A 236 -24.47 -2.77 5.52
C CYS A 236 -23.50 -2.44 4.38
N LYS A 237 -22.25 -2.13 4.69
CA LYS A 237 -21.19 -1.86 3.71
C LYS A 237 -20.87 -3.05 2.80
N ALA A 238 -21.20 -4.27 3.23
CA ALA A 238 -20.98 -5.49 2.47
C ALA A 238 -22.17 -5.82 1.54
N ALA A 239 -23.28 -5.06 1.61
CA ALA A 239 -24.51 -5.26 0.84
C ALA A 239 -25.04 -6.71 0.88
N CYS A 240 -24.91 -7.35 2.06
CA CYS A 240 -25.17 -8.79 2.24
C CYS A 240 -26.45 -9.10 3.04
N ILE A 241 -27.23 -8.09 3.45
CA ILE A 241 -28.46 -8.25 4.25
C ILE A 241 -29.66 -8.07 3.34
N ASP A 242 -30.41 -9.14 3.14
CA ASP A 242 -31.72 -9.16 2.48
C ASP A 242 -32.80 -9.09 3.58
N VAL A 243 -33.38 -7.91 3.75
CA VAL A 243 -34.36 -7.68 4.81
C VAL A 243 -35.70 -8.27 4.46
N ASP A 244 -36.10 -8.27 3.18
CA ASP A 244 -37.39 -8.77 2.71
C ASP A 244 -37.50 -10.27 2.95
N ASN A 245 -36.42 -11.00 2.71
CA ASN A 245 -36.33 -12.44 2.96
C ASN A 245 -35.79 -12.80 4.36
N HIS A 246 -35.45 -11.81 5.20
CA HIS A 246 -34.83 -12.01 6.52
C HIS A 246 -33.57 -12.88 6.47
N LYS A 247 -32.75 -12.73 5.41
CA LYS A 247 -31.54 -13.53 5.17
C LYS A 247 -30.29 -12.66 5.19
N ILE A 248 -29.21 -13.23 5.70
CA ILE A 248 -27.87 -12.63 5.65
C ILE A 248 -26.96 -13.57 4.86
N ASP A 249 -26.27 -13.03 3.87
CA ASP A 249 -25.23 -13.75 3.14
C ASP A 249 -23.92 -13.69 3.92
N TYR A 250 -23.66 -14.74 4.71
CA TYR A 250 -22.46 -14.84 5.54
C TYR A 250 -21.16 -14.98 4.72
N SER A 251 -21.25 -15.38 3.45
CA SER A 251 -20.07 -15.42 2.57
C SER A 251 -19.51 -14.04 2.28
N ARG A 252 -20.34 -12.99 2.38
CA ARG A 252 -19.96 -11.59 2.15
C ARG A 252 -19.91 -10.75 3.42
N CYS A 253 -20.52 -11.22 4.51
CA CYS A 253 -20.46 -10.54 5.80
C CYS A 253 -18.99 -10.42 6.26
N VAL A 254 -18.61 -9.24 6.74
CA VAL A 254 -17.26 -8.94 7.25
C VAL A 254 -17.24 -8.64 8.74
N ASP A 255 -18.33 -8.95 9.42
CA ASP A 255 -18.54 -8.80 10.87
C ASP A 255 -18.15 -7.40 11.40
N CYS A 256 -18.60 -6.37 10.67
CA CYS A 256 -18.34 -4.97 11.04
C CYS A 256 -19.25 -4.45 12.17
N PHE A 257 -20.32 -5.16 12.49
CA PHE A 257 -21.31 -4.87 13.54
C PHE A 257 -22.11 -3.57 13.36
N ASP A 258 -21.97 -2.85 12.24
CA ASP A 258 -22.70 -1.61 11.98
C ASP A 258 -24.23 -1.82 11.90
N CYS A 259 -24.66 -3.00 11.41
CA CYS A 259 -26.05 -3.39 11.31
C CYS A 259 -26.71 -3.64 12.69
N ILE A 260 -25.95 -4.16 13.65
CA ILE A 260 -26.43 -4.43 15.01
C ILE A 260 -26.77 -3.13 15.73
N ASP A 261 -25.85 -2.15 15.69
CA ASP A 261 -26.04 -0.84 16.28
C ASP A 261 -27.20 -0.04 15.64
N SER A 262 -27.54 -0.32 14.39
CA SER A 262 -28.63 0.37 13.68
C SER A 262 -30.00 -0.23 13.92
N CYS A 263 -30.08 -1.42 14.50
CA CYS A 263 -31.35 -2.09 14.79
C CYS A 263 -31.95 -1.63 16.12
N ARG A 264 -32.83 -0.62 16.09
CA ARG A 264 -33.48 -0.07 17.28
C ARG A 264 -34.37 -1.08 18.01
N LEU A 265 -34.91 -2.06 17.28
CA LEU A 265 -35.81 -3.09 17.84
C LEU A 265 -35.07 -4.27 18.47
N GLY A 266 -33.73 -4.29 18.40
CA GLY A 266 -32.93 -5.40 18.90
C GLY A 266 -33.20 -6.74 18.19
N ALA A 267 -33.80 -6.72 16.99
CA ALA A 267 -34.09 -7.91 16.20
C ALA A 267 -32.81 -8.53 15.61
N LEU A 268 -31.72 -7.76 15.47
CA LEU A 268 -30.45 -8.26 14.98
C LEU A 268 -29.47 -8.41 16.15
N LYS A 269 -29.03 -9.65 16.40
CA LYS A 269 -28.10 -9.98 17.50
C LYS A 269 -26.95 -10.84 16.97
N TYR A 270 -25.75 -10.63 17.54
CA TYR A 270 -24.61 -11.49 17.34
C TYR A 270 -24.66 -12.63 18.36
N ARG A 271 -24.80 -13.87 17.88
CA ARG A 271 -24.96 -15.03 18.75
C ARG A 271 -24.37 -16.30 18.16
N PHE A 272 -24.14 -17.28 18.99
CA PHE A 272 -23.79 -18.62 18.60
C PHE A 272 -24.93 -19.25 17.78
N ALA A 273 -24.62 -19.75 16.57
CA ALA A 273 -25.59 -20.29 15.64
C ALA A 273 -25.07 -21.50 14.84
N TRP A 274 -24.29 -22.35 15.48
CA TRP A 274 -23.82 -23.61 14.88
C TRP A 274 -25.02 -24.55 14.63
N GLY A 275 -25.00 -25.25 13.48
CA GLY A 275 -25.98 -26.29 13.15
C GLY A 275 -27.30 -25.84 12.54
N ARG A 276 -27.63 -24.52 12.53
CA ARG A 276 -28.75 -24.03 11.75
C ARG A 276 -28.35 -23.70 10.32
N TRP A 277 -28.20 -24.73 9.52
CA TRP A 277 -28.23 -24.58 8.07
C TRP A 277 -29.60 -24.00 7.69
N VAL A 278 -29.66 -22.76 7.28
CA VAL A 278 -30.83 -22.24 6.61
C VAL A 278 -30.73 -22.74 5.15
N GLY A 279 -31.00 -24.01 4.98
CA GLY A 279 -31.43 -24.56 3.73
C GLY A 279 -32.78 -23.93 3.38
N SER A 280 -32.95 -23.54 2.17
CA SER A 280 -34.24 -23.26 1.55
C SER A 280 -35.23 -24.39 1.93
N GLY A 281 -36.27 -24.07 2.69
CA GLY A 281 -37.29 -25.06 3.00
C GLY A 281 -38.02 -24.66 4.27
N SER A 282 -39.24 -24.21 4.06
CA SER A 282 -40.28 -24.12 5.07
C SER A 282 -40.45 -25.46 5.79
N THR A 283 -40.19 -25.53 7.06
CA THR A 283 -40.91 -26.44 7.98
C THR A 283 -40.92 -25.83 9.36
N GLY A 284 -42.13 -25.65 9.84
CA GLY A 284 -42.39 -25.19 11.21
C GLY A 284 -41.77 -26.12 12.25
N ALA A 285 -40.97 -25.60 13.11
CA ALA A 285 -40.60 -26.27 14.33
C ALA A 285 -41.62 -25.87 15.41
N LYS A 286 -42.50 -26.78 15.68
CA LYS A 286 -43.39 -26.79 16.85
C LYS A 286 -42.56 -26.65 18.11
N THR A 287 -42.85 -25.67 18.91
CA THR A 287 -42.43 -25.55 20.30
C THR A 287 -43.11 -26.68 21.09
N PRO A 288 -42.47 -27.38 21.99
CA PRO A 288 -43.16 -28.22 22.93
C PRO A 288 -43.92 -27.34 23.93
N GLN A 289 -45.23 -27.35 23.81
CA GLN A 289 -46.12 -26.98 24.90
C GLN A 289 -46.31 -28.22 25.77
N ASN A 290 -45.94 -28.16 26.99
CA ASN A 290 -46.48 -29.00 28.08
C ASN A 290 -46.52 -28.18 29.37
N ALA A 291 -47.73 -27.85 29.81
CA ALA A 291 -48.42 -28.35 30.95
C ALA A 291 -49.73 -27.58 31.15
N PRO A 292 -50.79 -28.25 31.62
CA PRO A 292 -52.12 -27.73 31.64
C PRO A 292 -52.56 -27.29 33.07
N VAL A 293 -53.50 -26.38 33.17
CA VAL A 293 -54.49 -26.20 34.24
C VAL A 293 -55.41 -25.08 33.75
N GLY A 294 -56.68 -25.24 33.40
CA GLY A 294 -57.77 -25.62 34.21
C GLY A 294 -58.85 -24.51 34.15
N SER A 295 -60.02 -24.87 33.58
CA SER A 295 -61.41 -24.45 33.87
C SER A 295 -61.88 -23.02 33.58
N LYS A 296 -62.78 -22.94 32.57
CA LYS A 296 -64.24 -22.54 32.63
C LYS A 296 -64.56 -21.15 33.24
N MET A 297 -65.20 -20.32 32.47
CA MET A 297 -66.65 -20.16 32.28
C MET A 297 -66.95 -18.93 31.41
N THR A 298 -67.75 -19.14 30.33
CA THR A 298 -69.07 -18.58 30.01
C THR A 298 -69.25 -17.09 30.26
N SER A 299 -69.67 -16.36 29.36
CA SER A 299 -70.86 -16.08 28.61
C SER A 299 -70.90 -14.65 28.12
N ASP A 300 -71.30 -14.53 26.92
CA ASP A 300 -72.38 -13.71 26.35
C ASP A 300 -72.25 -12.18 26.20
N GLU A 301 -72.58 -11.89 24.95
CA GLU A 301 -73.47 -10.83 24.42
C GLU A 301 -72.98 -9.39 24.44
N SER A 302 -72.88 -8.83 23.29
CA SER A 302 -73.87 -8.22 22.41
C SER A 302 -73.62 -6.72 22.19
N LYS A 303 -73.50 -6.37 20.95
CA LYS A 303 -74.13 -5.23 20.26
C LYS A 303 -73.67 -3.78 20.47
N ASN A 304 -73.46 -3.20 19.29
CA ASN A 304 -73.85 -1.83 18.84
C ASN A 304 -73.02 -0.65 19.37
N GLY A 305 -72.57 0.22 18.59
CA GLY A 305 -73.13 0.99 17.52
C GLY A 305 -72.37 2.28 17.39
N GLN A 306 -72.10 2.61 16.20
CA GLN A 306 -72.19 3.94 15.59
C GLN A 306 -71.54 5.18 16.25
N ASN A 307 -70.67 5.76 15.45
CA ASN A 307 -70.81 7.07 14.81
C ASN A 307 -70.00 8.31 15.32
N ARG A 308 -69.39 8.90 14.30
CA ARG A 308 -69.19 10.35 14.05
C ARG A 308 -68.13 11.07 14.89
N SER A 309 -67.21 11.59 14.24
CA SER A 309 -67.00 12.70 13.31
C SER A 309 -66.22 13.84 13.93
N SER A 310 -65.30 14.28 13.17
CA SER A 310 -64.94 15.68 12.86
C SER A 310 -63.92 16.41 13.74
N ALA A 311 -63.02 16.96 12.97
CA ALA A 311 -62.45 18.30 13.01
C ALA A 311 -61.03 18.50 13.54
N ALA A 312 -60.19 18.86 12.57
CA ALA A 312 -59.02 19.72 12.75
C ALA A 312 -59.47 21.14 13.15
N PRO A 313 -58.63 22.09 13.53
CA PRO A 313 -57.51 22.57 12.73
C PRO A 313 -56.27 23.09 13.51
N THR A 314 -55.25 23.41 12.72
CA THR A 314 -54.08 24.25 13.00
C THR A 314 -54.39 25.66 13.52
N PRO A 315 -53.40 26.40 14.11
CA PRO A 315 -52.60 27.34 13.35
C PRO A 315 -51.12 27.48 13.79
N VAL A 316 -50.25 27.71 12.88
CA VAL A 316 -49.46 28.85 12.38
C VAL A 316 -49.02 29.88 13.44
N ALA A 317 -47.72 30.08 13.56
CA ALA A 317 -47.07 31.38 13.75
C ALA A 317 -45.60 31.34 13.39
N GLU A 318 -45.27 32.11 12.38
CA GLU A 318 -43.96 32.69 12.01
C GLU A 318 -43.75 33.99 12.79
N PRO A 319 -42.69 34.79 12.43
CA PRO A 319 -41.30 34.77 12.86
C PRO A 319 -40.93 36.04 13.64
N VAL A 320 -39.73 36.09 14.25
CA VAL A 320 -39.15 37.37 14.71
C VAL A 320 -37.71 37.51 14.28
N VAL A 321 -37.52 38.46 13.35
CA VAL A 321 -36.30 39.15 12.96
C VAL A 321 -35.89 40.12 14.08
N ARG A 322 -34.61 40.18 14.43
CA ARG A 322 -33.99 41.45 14.88
C ARG A 322 -32.51 41.50 14.50
N GLN A 323 -32.27 42.55 13.75
CA GLN A 323 -31.03 43.23 13.41
C GLN A 323 -30.33 43.84 14.63
N GLY A 324 -29.03 44.10 14.48
CA GLY A 324 -28.30 45.10 15.24
C GLY A 324 -26.80 44.96 15.26
N SER A 325 -26.11 45.56 14.29
CA SER A 325 -24.74 46.09 14.46
C SER A 325 -24.78 47.36 15.32
N PRO A 326 -23.67 47.81 15.95
CA PRO A 326 -22.83 48.77 15.27
C PRO A 326 -21.32 48.77 15.61
N THR A 327 -20.55 49.23 14.68
CA THR A 327 -19.30 50.00 14.58
C THR A 327 -18.85 50.82 15.81
N ALA A 328 -17.52 50.89 16.00
CA ALA A 328 -16.69 52.06 16.42
C ALA A 328 -15.23 51.68 16.19
N GLU A 329 -14.50 52.21 15.34
CA GLU A 329 -13.79 53.49 15.08
C GLU A 329 -12.89 54.01 16.20
N VAL A 330 -11.58 54.23 15.75
CA VAL A 330 -10.69 55.39 16.04
C VAL A 330 -9.84 55.28 17.30
N THR A 331 -8.50 55.45 17.32
CA THR A 331 -7.54 56.52 16.88
C THR A 331 -6.13 56.02 17.20
N ASP A 332 -5.20 56.15 16.36
CA ASP A 332 -4.12 57.11 16.02
C ASP A 332 -3.33 57.75 17.19
N ASN A 333 -2.02 57.61 17.09
CA ASN A 333 -0.89 58.48 17.46
C ASN A 333 0.35 57.63 17.79
N GLY A 334 1.52 57.75 17.18
CA GLY A 334 2.22 58.85 16.58
C GLY A 334 3.67 58.86 17.06
N LYS A 335 4.65 59.06 16.12
CA LYS A 335 6.05 59.50 16.29
C LYS A 335 7.05 58.40 16.78
N GLY A 336 8.25 58.25 16.18
CA GLY A 336 9.03 59.05 15.26
C GLY A 336 10.38 58.43 14.95
N VAL A 337 10.82 58.61 13.76
CA VAL A 337 12.16 58.91 13.23
C VAL A 337 13.39 58.19 13.74
N SER A 338 14.06 57.44 12.86
CA SER A 338 15.36 57.84 12.31
C SER A 338 15.83 56.89 11.18
N THR A 339 16.23 57.50 10.12
CA THR A 339 16.87 57.06 8.89
C THR A 339 18.22 56.42 9.09
N ILE A 340 18.52 55.32 8.34
CA ILE A 340 19.83 55.11 7.70
C ILE A 340 19.64 54.39 6.38
N ASP A 341 20.11 55.03 5.30
CA ASP A 341 20.24 54.51 3.94
C ASP A 341 21.22 53.36 3.83
N ALA A 342 20.85 52.36 3.03
CA ALA A 342 21.81 51.59 2.23
C ALA A 342 21.10 50.90 1.06
N THR A 343 21.28 51.45 -0.08
CA THR A 343 20.98 50.97 -1.42
C THR A 343 21.53 49.59 -1.76
N SER A 344 20.68 48.70 -2.28
CA SER A 344 21.02 47.69 -3.30
C SER A 344 19.76 47.11 -3.90
N PRO A 345 19.76 46.73 -5.20
CA PRO A 345 18.58 46.73 -6.04
C PRO A 345 17.71 45.49 -5.89
N VAL A 346 16.42 45.73 -5.81
CA VAL A 346 15.33 44.77 -5.85
C VAL A 346 15.26 44.15 -7.25
N ALA A 347 15.36 42.84 -7.34
CA ALA A 347 15.01 42.08 -8.53
C ALA A 347 13.48 41.95 -8.59
N GLU A 348 12.90 42.42 -9.70
CA GLU A 348 11.48 42.31 -10.01
C GLU A 348 11.01 40.86 -10.11
N PRO A 349 9.76 40.55 -9.73
CA PRO A 349 9.20 39.21 -9.90
C PRO A 349 8.83 38.98 -11.36
N VAL A 350 9.43 37.96 -11.96
CA VAL A 350 9.07 37.48 -13.31
C VAL A 350 7.67 36.91 -13.27
N GLU A 351 6.72 37.54 -13.94
CA GLU A 351 5.38 37.00 -14.22
C GLU A 351 5.48 35.64 -14.95
N ALA A 352 5.01 34.60 -14.30
CA ALA A 352 4.86 33.26 -14.88
C ALA A 352 3.71 33.30 -15.89
N THR A 353 4.05 33.31 -17.18
CA THR A 353 3.11 33.32 -18.30
C THR A 353 2.18 32.10 -18.30
N ASP A 354 0.91 32.36 -18.59
CA ASP A 354 -0.24 31.43 -18.62
C ASP A 354 -0.09 30.20 -19.55
N LYS A 355 1.01 30.08 -20.31
CA LYS A 355 1.33 28.96 -21.19
C LYS A 355 1.76 27.68 -20.43
N GLY A 356 2.35 27.81 -19.25
CA GLY A 356 2.79 26.64 -18.45
C GLY A 356 1.62 25.88 -17.79
N ARG A 357 0.54 26.56 -17.43
CA ARG A 357 -0.65 25.94 -16.80
C ARG A 357 -1.50 25.14 -17.79
N ARG A 358 -1.59 25.60 -19.05
CA ARG A 358 -2.33 24.87 -20.10
C ARG A 358 -1.59 23.63 -20.58
N ALA A 359 -0.26 23.64 -20.62
CA ALA A 359 0.55 22.47 -20.97
C ALA A 359 0.43 21.34 -19.92
N PHE A 360 0.30 21.70 -18.63
CA PHE A 360 0.12 20.69 -17.55
C PHE A 360 -1.27 20.03 -17.59
N LEU A 361 -2.32 20.76 -17.94
CA LEU A 361 -3.69 20.22 -18.03
C LEU A 361 -3.93 19.40 -19.30
N VAL A 362 -3.26 19.72 -20.41
CA VAL A 362 -3.37 18.96 -21.66
C VAL A 362 -2.51 17.68 -21.62
N GLY A 363 -1.33 17.73 -20.97
CA GLY A 363 -0.50 16.54 -20.76
C GLY A 363 -1.14 15.48 -19.85
N GLY A 364 -1.93 15.91 -18.84
CA GLY A 364 -2.64 15.00 -17.92
C GLY A 364 -3.79 14.22 -18.54
N ALA A 365 -4.43 14.74 -19.57
CA ALA A 365 -5.55 14.09 -20.25
C ALA A 365 -5.11 13.09 -21.33
N ALA A 366 -3.92 13.26 -21.91
CA ALA A 366 -3.40 12.36 -22.95
C ALA A 366 -2.83 11.03 -22.41
N VAL A 367 -2.50 10.98 -21.11
CA VAL A 367 -1.92 9.76 -20.48
C VAL A 367 -2.99 8.71 -20.12
N ILE A 368 -4.27 9.06 -20.09
CA ILE A 368 -5.35 8.14 -19.72
C ILE A 368 -5.89 7.32 -20.92
N GLY A 369 -5.59 7.74 -22.15
CA GLY A 369 -6.12 7.13 -23.38
C GLY A 369 -5.15 6.22 -24.17
N GLY A 370 -3.87 6.14 -23.80
CA GLY A 370 -2.81 5.60 -24.66
C GLY A 370 -2.25 4.21 -24.31
N SER A 371 -2.83 3.45 -23.38
CA SER A 371 -2.21 2.19 -22.90
C SER A 371 -2.64 0.93 -23.65
N LEU A 372 -3.13 1.03 -24.86
CA LEU A 372 -3.53 -0.13 -25.66
C LEU A 372 -3.01 -0.07 -27.10
N LEU A 373 -1.77 0.31 -27.32
CA LEU A 373 -1.16 0.04 -28.66
C LEU A 373 0.36 0.18 -28.59
N SER A 374 1.01 -0.97 -28.88
CA SER A 374 2.29 -1.11 -29.55
C SER A 374 3.58 -0.74 -28.82
N SER A 375 4.41 -1.72 -28.69
CA SER A 375 5.85 -1.77 -28.98
C SER A 375 6.30 -0.66 -29.94
N ILE A 376 6.49 0.55 -29.41
CA ILE A 376 7.29 1.56 -30.07
C ILE A 376 8.67 1.48 -29.40
N PRO A 377 9.76 1.15 -30.14
CA PRO A 377 11.09 1.35 -29.62
C PRO A 377 11.23 2.85 -29.37
N MET A 378 11.37 3.24 -28.11
CA MET A 378 11.81 4.59 -27.78
C MET A 378 13.20 4.75 -28.40
N ARG A 379 13.23 5.33 -29.57
CA ARG A 379 14.41 5.91 -30.17
C ARG A 379 14.90 6.94 -29.16
N ALA A 380 16.03 6.68 -28.55
CA ALA A 380 16.73 7.68 -27.77
C ALA A 380 16.96 8.85 -28.72
N GLU A 381 16.27 9.96 -28.50
CA GLU A 381 16.68 11.24 -29.04
C GLU A 381 18.05 11.52 -28.42
N GLU A 382 19.09 11.42 -29.24
CA GLU A 382 20.34 12.07 -28.98
C GLU A 382 20.03 13.57 -28.94
N GLU A 383 19.80 14.10 -27.73
CA GLU A 383 19.89 15.55 -27.54
C GLU A 383 21.31 15.95 -27.90
N GLU A 384 21.47 16.63 -29.05
CA GLU A 384 22.67 17.38 -29.40
C GLU A 384 23.07 18.21 -28.16
N ILE A 385 24.20 17.87 -27.59
CA ILE A 385 24.85 18.65 -26.53
C ILE A 385 25.26 19.97 -27.17
N LYS A 386 24.38 20.97 -27.11
CA LYS A 386 24.73 22.37 -27.42
C LYS A 386 25.81 22.76 -26.41
N ASP A 387 27.00 23.10 -26.92
CA ASP A 387 28.10 23.68 -26.17
C ASP A 387 27.63 24.88 -25.33
N LYS A 388 27.22 24.61 -24.09
CA LYS A 388 27.02 25.66 -23.08
C LYS A 388 28.39 26.16 -22.70
N LYS A 389 28.63 27.46 -22.88
CA LYS A 389 29.80 28.19 -22.42
C LYS A 389 30.23 27.69 -21.03
N ARG A 390 31.44 27.22 -20.91
CA ARG A 390 32.10 26.81 -19.68
C ARG A 390 32.34 28.06 -18.80
N ASP A 391 31.45 28.36 -17.92
CA ASP A 391 31.68 29.33 -16.84
C ASP A 391 32.42 28.61 -15.71
N GLY A 392 33.70 28.82 -15.65
CA GLY A 392 34.64 28.58 -14.56
C GLY A 392 34.21 27.63 -13.44
N GLY A 393 33.99 26.32 -13.70
CA GLY A 393 34.09 25.31 -12.67
C GLY A 393 32.83 24.49 -12.33
N PHE A 394 31.65 24.80 -12.79
CA PHE A 394 30.44 23.98 -12.56
C PHE A 394 30.00 23.24 -13.82
N THR A 395 30.63 22.10 -14.08
CA THR A 395 30.14 21.16 -15.12
C THR A 395 28.97 20.38 -14.53
N GLU A 396 27.79 20.43 -15.18
CA GLU A 396 26.65 19.63 -14.80
C GLU A 396 26.99 18.12 -14.89
N VAL A 397 26.96 17.44 -13.76
CA VAL A 397 27.26 16.01 -13.70
C VAL A 397 26.05 15.23 -14.17
N LEU A 398 26.14 14.52 -15.27
CA LEU A 398 25.07 13.65 -15.77
C LEU A 398 24.64 12.64 -14.70
N PRO A 399 23.33 12.43 -14.51
CA PRO A 399 22.83 11.44 -13.57
C PRO A 399 23.23 10.03 -14.01
N LYS A 400 23.55 9.19 -13.03
CA LYS A 400 23.87 7.79 -13.28
C LYS A 400 22.61 7.03 -13.69
N LYS A 401 22.73 6.20 -14.73
CA LYS A 401 21.66 5.30 -15.19
C LYS A 401 22.05 3.84 -14.89
N ALA A 402 21.06 3.03 -14.51
CA ALA A 402 21.29 1.60 -14.36
C ALA A 402 21.59 0.94 -15.71
N PRO A 403 22.57 0.05 -15.78
CA PRO A 403 22.84 -0.73 -16.98
C PRO A 403 21.68 -1.70 -17.26
N ASN A 404 21.54 -2.09 -18.53
CA ASN A 404 20.58 -3.13 -18.88
C ASN A 404 21.20 -4.51 -18.54
N ARG A 405 20.82 -5.08 -17.39
CA ARG A 405 21.35 -6.37 -16.91
C ARG A 405 20.61 -7.53 -17.56
N LYS A 406 21.33 -8.56 -17.97
CA LYS A 406 20.72 -9.82 -18.44
C LYS A 406 19.98 -10.51 -17.30
N THR A 407 20.60 -10.62 -16.14
CA THR A 407 20.00 -11.18 -14.92
C THR A 407 19.86 -10.07 -13.88
N PRO A 408 18.66 -9.87 -13.29
CA PRO A 408 18.48 -8.87 -12.24
C PRO A 408 19.27 -9.28 -10.99
N VAL A 409 19.76 -8.29 -10.27
CA VAL A 409 20.41 -8.53 -8.97
C VAL A 409 19.32 -8.50 -7.89
N THR A 410 19.10 -9.62 -7.20
CA THR A 410 18.13 -9.74 -6.12
C THR A 410 18.78 -9.54 -4.75
N PRO A 411 18.02 -9.21 -3.69
CA PRO A 411 18.57 -8.92 -2.36
C PRO A 411 19.35 -10.10 -1.77
N PHE A 412 20.35 -9.81 -0.95
CA PHE A 412 21.05 -10.83 -0.14
C PHE A 412 20.05 -11.58 0.75
N GLY A 413 20.24 -12.88 0.90
CA GLY A 413 19.29 -13.77 1.55
C GLY A 413 18.25 -14.38 0.60
N SER A 414 18.23 -14.00 -0.69
CA SER A 414 17.49 -14.74 -1.71
C SER A 414 18.33 -15.94 -2.17
N GLU A 415 17.73 -17.11 -2.30
CA GLU A 415 18.46 -18.32 -2.72
C GLU A 415 18.69 -18.38 -4.24
N SER A 416 17.71 -17.88 -5.01
CA SER A 416 17.78 -17.75 -6.44
C SER A 416 16.84 -16.66 -6.93
N VAL A 417 17.09 -16.14 -8.11
CA VAL A 417 16.23 -15.16 -8.77
C VAL A 417 14.81 -15.70 -8.94
N GLU A 418 14.68 -16.95 -9.38
CA GLU A 418 13.40 -17.61 -9.59
C GLU A 418 12.63 -17.78 -8.28
N LYS A 419 13.27 -18.34 -7.22
CA LYS A 419 12.64 -18.54 -5.93
C LYS A 419 12.24 -17.23 -5.28
N PHE A 420 13.10 -16.21 -5.37
CA PHE A 420 12.82 -14.88 -4.87
C PHE A 420 11.55 -14.31 -5.49
N TYR A 421 11.47 -14.29 -6.82
CA TYR A 421 10.32 -13.72 -7.50
C TYR A 421 9.04 -14.55 -7.32
N LYS A 422 9.13 -15.88 -7.19
CA LYS A 422 7.99 -16.75 -6.88
C LYS A 422 7.36 -16.46 -5.51
N HIS A 423 8.17 -16.12 -4.51
CA HIS A 423 7.68 -15.84 -3.15
C HIS A 423 7.40 -14.35 -2.91
N CYS A 424 7.95 -13.47 -3.72
CA CYS A 424 7.82 -12.04 -3.54
C CYS A 424 6.43 -11.52 -3.89
N THR A 425 5.71 -10.97 -2.91
CA THR A 425 4.38 -10.37 -3.09
C THR A 425 4.41 -8.92 -3.59
N ALA A 426 5.59 -8.34 -3.86
CA ALA A 426 5.75 -6.93 -4.21
C ALA A 426 5.12 -5.94 -3.20
N CYS A 427 5.16 -6.25 -1.91
CA CYS A 427 4.63 -5.39 -0.85
C CYS A 427 5.50 -4.15 -0.58
N GLN A 428 6.78 -4.19 -1.01
CA GLN A 428 7.76 -3.11 -0.92
C GLN A 428 8.24 -2.73 0.50
N LEU A 429 8.02 -3.56 1.52
CA LEU A 429 8.59 -3.33 2.85
C LEU A 429 10.11 -3.25 2.84
N CYS A 430 10.79 -4.18 2.13
CA CYS A 430 12.24 -4.16 1.97
C CYS A 430 12.76 -2.88 1.28
N VAL A 431 11.96 -2.32 0.36
CA VAL A 431 12.25 -1.03 -0.31
C VAL A 431 12.16 0.14 0.67
N THR A 432 11.21 0.08 1.62
CA THR A 432 11.02 1.12 2.64
C THR A 432 12.21 1.19 3.60
N VAL A 433 12.63 0.04 4.12
CA VAL A 433 13.68 -0.01 5.16
C VAL A 433 15.08 0.05 4.62
N CYS A 434 15.28 0.06 3.29
CA CYS A 434 16.61 0.13 2.68
C CYS A 434 17.25 1.51 2.91
N PRO A 435 18.26 1.65 3.80
CA PRO A 435 18.84 2.96 4.13
C PRO A 435 19.66 3.54 2.99
N ASN A 436 20.19 2.67 2.12
CA ASN A 436 21.10 3.04 1.04
C ASN A 436 20.39 3.23 -0.32
N ASN A 437 19.05 3.20 -0.36
CA ASN A 437 18.25 3.36 -1.58
C ASN A 437 18.60 2.39 -2.74
N VAL A 438 19.11 1.21 -2.41
CA VAL A 438 19.54 0.19 -3.39
C VAL A 438 18.33 -0.57 -3.96
N LEU A 439 17.34 -0.88 -3.10
CA LEU A 439 16.17 -1.63 -3.52
C LEU A 439 15.13 -0.72 -4.17
N ARG A 440 14.72 -1.07 -5.36
CA ARG A 440 13.65 -0.38 -6.08
C ARG A 440 12.72 -1.37 -6.79
N PRO A 441 11.46 -1.00 -7.03
CA PRO A 441 10.55 -1.82 -7.80
C PRO A 441 11.01 -1.92 -9.26
N SER A 442 11.06 -3.13 -9.79
CA SER A 442 11.40 -3.40 -11.19
C SER A 442 10.36 -2.81 -12.15
N SER A 443 10.84 -2.30 -13.27
CA SER A 443 10.02 -1.83 -14.38
C SER A 443 9.88 -2.91 -15.48
N ARG A 444 10.55 -4.05 -15.36
CA ARG A 444 10.45 -5.16 -16.31
C ARG A 444 9.11 -5.86 -16.18
N LEU A 445 8.47 -6.20 -17.28
CA LEU A 445 7.15 -6.84 -17.28
C LEU A 445 7.11 -8.17 -16.52
N GLU A 446 8.17 -8.98 -16.64
CA GLU A 446 8.30 -10.29 -15.98
C GLU A 446 8.27 -10.18 -14.46
N HIS A 447 8.89 -9.13 -13.91
CA HIS A 447 9.06 -8.91 -12.47
C HIS A 447 8.49 -7.56 -12.03
N LEU A 448 7.46 -7.10 -12.72
CA LEU A 448 6.87 -5.78 -12.51
C LEU A 448 6.48 -5.56 -11.04
N MET A 449 6.89 -4.42 -10.48
CA MET A 449 6.66 -4.00 -9.09
C MET A 449 7.44 -4.80 -8.03
N GLN A 450 8.06 -5.92 -8.37
CA GLN A 450 8.89 -6.68 -7.44
C GLN A 450 10.25 -6.00 -7.27
N PRO A 451 10.89 -6.04 -6.08
CA PRO A 451 12.13 -5.31 -5.85
C PRO A 451 13.33 -5.95 -6.56
N GLU A 452 14.20 -5.11 -7.07
CA GLU A 452 15.53 -5.45 -7.58
C GLU A 452 16.58 -4.49 -7.03
N MET A 453 17.84 -4.88 -7.04
CA MET A 453 18.95 -4.02 -6.63
C MET A 453 19.40 -3.15 -7.80
N SER A 454 19.47 -1.84 -7.55
CA SER A 454 20.01 -0.85 -8.47
C SER A 454 21.01 0.04 -7.75
N PHE A 455 22.14 0.26 -8.40
CA PHE A 455 23.27 0.95 -7.78
C PHE A 455 23.43 2.40 -8.26
N GLU A 456 22.37 3.00 -8.78
CA GLU A 456 22.38 4.40 -9.23
C GLU A 456 22.52 5.38 -8.06
N LYS A 457 21.83 5.13 -6.95
CA LYS A 457 21.74 6.04 -5.80
C LYS A 457 22.53 5.59 -4.57
N GLY A 458 23.01 4.36 -4.56
CA GLY A 458 23.75 3.79 -3.44
C GLY A 458 24.17 2.37 -3.71
N TYR A 459 24.81 1.74 -2.75
CA TYR A 459 25.26 0.34 -2.81
C TYR A 459 24.90 -0.40 -1.53
N CYS A 460 24.87 -1.73 -1.60
CA CYS A 460 24.50 -2.56 -0.45
C CYS A 460 25.71 -2.73 0.48
N ARG A 461 25.62 -2.16 1.68
CA ARG A 461 26.69 -2.25 2.69
C ARG A 461 26.73 -3.65 3.30
N PRO A 462 27.92 -4.24 3.55
CA PRO A 462 28.06 -5.58 4.11
C PRO A 462 27.33 -5.78 5.43
N GLU A 463 27.43 -4.82 6.34
CA GLU A 463 26.85 -4.85 7.68
C GLU A 463 25.31 -4.71 7.72
N CYS A 464 24.67 -4.36 6.60
CA CYS A 464 23.24 -4.08 6.56
C CYS A 464 22.43 -5.29 6.11
N VAL A 465 21.57 -5.83 6.98
CA VAL A 465 20.66 -6.97 6.71
C VAL A 465 19.19 -6.63 6.84
N LYS A 466 18.82 -5.34 6.94
CA LYS A 466 17.44 -4.88 7.23
C LYS A 466 16.36 -5.44 6.31
N CYS A 467 16.65 -5.62 5.01
CA CYS A 467 15.67 -6.18 4.07
C CYS A 467 15.30 -7.65 4.37
N SER A 468 16.23 -8.44 4.93
CA SER A 468 15.99 -9.83 5.32
C SER A 468 15.14 -9.96 6.57
N GLU A 469 15.23 -8.99 7.49
CA GLU A 469 14.47 -8.98 8.75
C GLU A 469 12.97 -8.72 8.53
N VAL A 470 12.64 -7.89 7.54
CA VAL A 470 11.28 -7.39 7.33
C VAL A 470 10.46 -8.17 6.31
N CYS A 471 11.07 -9.11 5.56
CA CYS A 471 10.36 -9.85 4.52
C CYS A 471 9.27 -10.76 5.12
N PRO A 472 7.96 -10.49 4.89
CA PRO A 472 6.90 -11.30 5.50
C PRO A 472 6.59 -12.59 4.73
N ALA A 473 7.00 -12.66 3.45
CA ALA A 473 6.69 -13.77 2.55
C ALA A 473 7.82 -14.82 2.45
N GLY A 474 8.94 -14.62 3.18
CA GLY A 474 10.08 -15.52 3.12
C GLY A 474 10.84 -15.51 1.77
N ALA A 475 10.59 -14.52 0.91
CA ALA A 475 11.32 -14.36 -0.34
C ALA A 475 12.80 -13.97 -0.10
N ILE A 476 13.07 -13.28 1.01
CA ILE A 476 14.40 -12.97 1.52
C ILE A 476 14.52 -13.69 2.85
N LEU A 477 15.43 -14.64 2.97
CA LEU A 477 15.72 -15.34 4.20
C LEU A 477 16.42 -14.40 5.18
N LYS A 478 16.19 -14.61 6.46
CA LYS A 478 16.89 -13.85 7.51
C LYS A 478 18.34 -14.35 7.57
N ILE A 479 19.27 -13.41 7.36
CA ILE A 479 20.71 -13.64 7.41
C ILE A 479 21.36 -12.71 8.41
N THR A 480 22.53 -13.10 8.92
CA THR A 480 23.40 -12.24 9.73
C THR A 480 24.35 -11.41 8.85
N PRO A 481 25.00 -10.36 9.38
CA PRO A 481 26.00 -9.62 8.63
C PRO A 481 27.18 -10.50 8.20
N GLU A 482 27.57 -11.47 9.02
CA GLU A 482 28.64 -12.42 8.76
C GLU A 482 28.27 -13.32 7.57
N GLU A 483 27.13 -13.99 7.61
CA GLU A 483 26.60 -14.82 6.53
C GLU A 483 26.48 -14.04 5.22
N LYS A 484 26.17 -12.75 5.30
CA LYS A 484 26.03 -11.91 4.11
C LYS A 484 27.34 -11.75 3.33
N THR A 485 28.48 -11.73 4.00
CA THR A 485 29.78 -11.58 3.34
C THR A 485 30.19 -12.84 2.57
N GLU A 486 29.59 -13.96 2.91
CA GLU A 486 29.76 -15.26 2.22
C GLU A 486 28.71 -15.45 1.09
N TRP A 487 27.68 -14.61 1.05
CA TRP A 487 26.56 -14.73 0.10
C TRP A 487 26.87 -14.01 -1.22
N LYS A 488 26.95 -14.73 -2.32
CA LYS A 488 27.20 -14.17 -3.65
C LYS A 488 25.90 -14.00 -4.43
N VAL A 489 25.50 -12.76 -4.69
CA VAL A 489 24.29 -12.43 -5.47
C VAL A 489 24.59 -12.06 -6.91
N GLY A 490 25.85 -11.87 -7.25
CA GLY A 490 26.30 -11.50 -8.60
C GLY A 490 27.79 -11.18 -8.64
N THR A 491 28.29 -10.90 -9.83
CA THR A 491 29.69 -10.52 -10.04
C THR A 491 29.79 -9.22 -10.81
N ALA A 492 30.88 -8.46 -10.55
CA ALA A 492 31.19 -7.24 -11.26
C ALA A 492 31.96 -7.55 -12.54
N GLY A 493 31.55 -6.94 -13.67
CA GLY A 493 32.28 -6.94 -14.94
C GLY A 493 32.77 -5.54 -15.30
N VAL A 494 33.90 -5.43 -15.93
CA VAL A 494 34.50 -4.15 -16.33
C VAL A 494 34.38 -3.97 -17.84
N ASP A 495 33.81 -2.85 -18.24
CA ASP A 495 33.87 -2.33 -19.59
C ASP A 495 35.07 -1.35 -19.68
N TYR A 496 36.15 -1.80 -20.30
CA TYR A 496 37.39 -1.02 -20.35
C TYR A 496 37.26 0.20 -21.28
N ASP A 497 36.34 0.19 -22.24
CA ASP A 497 36.13 1.33 -23.14
C ASP A 497 35.46 2.50 -22.42
N LEU A 498 34.64 2.21 -21.41
CA LEU A 498 34.04 3.22 -20.55
C LEU A 498 34.90 3.62 -19.36
N CYS A 499 35.98 2.86 -19.07
CA CYS A 499 36.85 3.13 -17.93
C CYS A 499 37.69 4.38 -18.18
N VAL A 500 37.57 5.38 -17.26
CA VAL A 500 38.28 6.67 -17.39
C VAL A 500 39.80 6.53 -17.43
N VAL A 501 40.34 5.48 -16.85
CA VAL A 501 41.77 5.18 -16.94
C VAL A 501 42.18 4.85 -18.38
N ASN A 502 41.40 4.04 -19.06
CA ASN A 502 41.66 3.60 -20.44
C ASN A 502 41.19 4.63 -21.47
N ARG A 503 40.03 5.28 -21.22
CA ARG A 503 39.43 6.24 -22.15
C ARG A 503 40.11 7.62 -22.10
N ASP A 504 40.34 8.12 -20.88
CA ASP A 504 40.75 9.51 -20.66
C ASP A 504 42.20 9.61 -20.15
N GLY A 505 42.90 8.48 -19.93
CA GLY A 505 44.26 8.44 -19.40
C GLY A 505 44.41 8.94 -17.95
N VAL A 506 43.33 9.03 -17.22
CA VAL A 506 43.30 9.58 -15.86
C VAL A 506 43.52 8.48 -14.83
N SER A 507 44.42 8.68 -13.87
CA SER A 507 44.61 7.73 -12.77
C SER A 507 43.33 7.63 -11.93
N CYS A 508 42.81 6.42 -11.77
CA CYS A 508 41.62 6.12 -10.96
C CYS A 508 41.78 4.76 -10.30
N GLY A 509 41.22 4.61 -9.11
CA GLY A 509 41.24 3.37 -8.33
C GLY A 509 39.97 3.20 -7.46
N ASN A 510 38.94 4.03 -7.70
CA ASN A 510 37.74 4.09 -6.86
C ASN A 510 37.06 2.72 -6.65
N CYS A 511 36.95 1.93 -7.71
CA CYS A 511 36.30 0.61 -7.62
C CYS A 511 37.07 -0.37 -6.73
N ALA A 512 38.40 -0.34 -6.76
CA ALA A 512 39.24 -1.18 -5.90
C ALA A 512 39.29 -0.69 -4.47
N HIS A 513 39.43 0.64 -4.28
CA HIS A 513 39.50 1.25 -2.95
C HIS A 513 38.24 1.01 -2.10
N HIS A 514 37.08 1.04 -2.73
CA HIS A 514 35.78 0.89 -2.04
C HIS A 514 35.22 -0.53 -2.11
N CYS A 515 35.99 -1.52 -2.58
CA CYS A 515 35.53 -2.91 -2.58
C CYS A 515 35.62 -3.51 -1.17
N PRO A 516 34.47 -3.79 -0.48
CA PRO A 516 34.48 -4.18 0.92
C PRO A 516 35.11 -5.56 1.16
N VAL A 517 35.15 -6.42 0.13
CA VAL A 517 35.72 -7.77 0.18
C VAL A 517 37.06 -7.90 -0.53
N GLY A 518 37.62 -6.79 -1.01
CA GLY A 518 38.93 -6.77 -1.71
C GLY A 518 38.96 -7.60 -3.00
N ALA A 519 37.81 -7.74 -3.68
CA ALA A 519 37.68 -8.52 -4.92
C ALA A 519 38.31 -7.80 -6.14
N ILE A 520 38.58 -6.50 -6.03
CA ILE A 520 39.09 -5.71 -7.18
C ILE A 520 40.52 -5.27 -6.89
N ARG A 521 41.41 -5.56 -7.82
CA ARG A 521 42.81 -5.14 -7.77
C ARG A 521 43.14 -4.27 -8.97
N MET A 522 44.02 -3.28 -8.80
CA MET A 522 44.52 -2.45 -9.87
C MET A 522 45.78 -3.11 -10.45
N VAL A 523 45.70 -3.65 -11.67
CA VAL A 523 46.79 -4.30 -12.37
C VAL A 523 47.31 -3.40 -13.52
N ARG A 524 48.58 -3.52 -13.90
CA ARG A 524 49.13 -2.79 -15.04
C ARG A 524 48.44 -3.28 -16.31
N LYS A 525 48.07 -2.36 -17.23
CA LYS A 525 47.50 -2.69 -18.55
C LYS A 525 48.48 -3.50 -19.37
N ASN A 526 49.78 -3.04 -19.40
CA ASN A 526 50.90 -3.77 -19.98
C ASN A 526 51.82 -4.20 -18.84
N PRO A 527 51.99 -5.50 -18.57
CA PRO A 527 52.84 -6.00 -17.47
C PRO A 527 54.30 -5.56 -17.59
N ASP A 528 54.82 -5.45 -18.82
CA ASP A 528 56.21 -5.15 -19.12
C ASP A 528 56.57 -3.67 -19.06
N ASP A 529 55.58 -2.78 -19.02
CA ASP A 529 55.77 -1.33 -18.94
C ASP A 529 55.46 -0.81 -17.55
N GLU A 530 56.48 -0.35 -16.82
CA GLU A 530 56.32 0.23 -15.48
C GLU A 530 55.44 1.47 -15.44
N LYS A 531 55.39 2.23 -16.52
CA LYS A 531 54.57 3.46 -16.65
C LYS A 531 53.16 3.18 -17.17
N SER A 532 52.85 1.91 -17.50
CA SER A 532 51.53 1.53 -18.00
C SER A 532 50.43 1.88 -16.98
N PRO A 533 49.31 2.45 -17.42
CA PRO A 533 48.19 2.78 -16.54
C PRO A 533 47.65 1.53 -15.86
N ARG A 534 47.21 1.68 -14.56
CA ARG A 534 46.65 0.58 -13.81
C ARG A 534 45.14 0.51 -14.03
N ILE A 535 44.67 -0.62 -14.57
CA ILE A 535 43.27 -0.92 -14.80
C ILE A 535 42.69 -1.87 -13.74
N PRO A 536 41.39 -1.84 -13.47
CA PRO A 536 40.77 -2.75 -12.50
C PRO A 536 40.68 -4.18 -13.06
N SER A 537 41.06 -5.16 -12.25
CA SER A 537 40.83 -6.58 -12.47
C SER A 537 39.97 -7.13 -11.36
N VAL A 538 38.91 -7.88 -11.67
CA VAL A 538 37.93 -8.41 -10.71
C VAL A 538 38.23 -9.89 -10.46
N ASN A 539 38.34 -10.25 -9.19
CA ASN A 539 38.29 -11.64 -8.76
C ASN A 539 36.84 -12.05 -8.51
N GLU A 540 36.30 -12.89 -9.39
CA GLU A 540 34.91 -13.34 -9.33
C GLU A 540 34.63 -14.21 -8.09
N GLU A 541 35.61 -14.98 -7.61
CA GLU A 541 35.47 -15.82 -6.44
C GLU A 541 35.24 -15.01 -5.16
N LYS A 542 35.82 -13.81 -5.07
CA LYS A 542 35.67 -12.91 -3.92
C LYS A 542 34.52 -11.93 -4.07
N CYS A 543 34.01 -11.72 -5.27
CA CYS A 543 32.98 -10.73 -5.52
C CYS A 543 31.63 -11.20 -4.97
N ILE A 544 31.01 -10.41 -4.09
CA ILE A 544 29.69 -10.68 -3.52
C ILE A 544 28.54 -10.00 -4.27
N GLY A 545 28.82 -9.09 -5.22
CA GLY A 545 27.80 -8.37 -5.99
C GLY A 545 27.15 -7.20 -5.27
N CYS A 546 27.81 -6.58 -4.29
CA CYS A 546 27.26 -5.48 -3.45
C CYS A 546 27.04 -4.16 -4.20
N GLY A 547 27.67 -3.94 -5.36
CA GLY A 547 27.52 -2.78 -6.22
C GLY A 547 28.28 -1.52 -5.79
N ALA A 548 29.18 -1.59 -4.80
CA ALA A 548 30.00 -0.43 -4.39
C ALA A 548 30.83 0.11 -5.55
N CYS A 549 31.48 -0.77 -6.28
CA CYS A 549 32.29 -0.42 -7.47
C CYS A 549 31.44 0.25 -8.57
N GLU A 550 30.23 -0.22 -8.82
CA GLU A 550 29.30 0.37 -9.80
C GLU A 550 28.81 1.74 -9.35
N ASN A 551 28.39 1.86 -8.07
CA ASN A 551 27.88 3.12 -7.55
C ASN A 551 28.93 4.22 -7.52
N LEU A 552 30.18 3.90 -7.15
CA LEU A 552 31.25 4.88 -6.95
C LEU A 552 32.09 5.10 -8.22
N CYS A 553 31.83 4.37 -9.31
CA CYS A 553 32.50 4.62 -10.60
C CYS A 553 32.21 6.05 -11.10
N PRO A 554 33.23 6.83 -11.53
CA PRO A 554 33.03 8.18 -12.05
C PRO A 554 32.43 8.24 -13.43
N SER A 555 32.49 7.17 -14.21
CA SER A 555 31.92 7.12 -15.57
C SER A 555 30.43 7.39 -15.61
N ARG A 556 29.95 8.21 -16.54
CA ARG A 556 28.56 8.63 -16.72
C ARG A 556 28.19 8.56 -18.21
N PRO A 557 26.90 8.31 -18.56
CA PRO A 557 25.76 7.99 -17.66
C PRO A 557 25.80 6.56 -17.12
N ILE A 558 26.52 5.64 -17.79
CA ILE A 558 26.68 4.25 -17.37
C ILE A 558 28.06 4.08 -16.72
N SER A 559 28.11 3.28 -15.64
CA SER A 559 29.36 2.96 -14.96
C SER A 559 30.20 2.00 -15.80
N ALA A 560 31.52 2.23 -15.85
CA ALA A 560 32.46 1.35 -16.52
C ALA A 560 32.61 -0.04 -15.86
N ILE A 561 32.20 -0.16 -14.61
CA ILE A 561 32.13 -1.42 -13.88
C ILE A 561 30.69 -1.63 -13.42
N THR A 562 30.10 -2.76 -13.78
CA THR A 562 28.68 -3.06 -13.53
C THR A 562 28.53 -4.45 -12.94
N VAL A 563 27.54 -4.62 -12.07
CA VAL A 563 27.25 -5.91 -11.44
C VAL A 563 26.15 -6.63 -12.21
N ASN A 564 26.40 -7.88 -12.60
CA ASN A 564 25.42 -8.81 -13.15
C ASN A 564 25.01 -9.83 -12.10
N GLY A 565 23.70 -10.08 -11.98
CA GLY A 565 23.15 -11.04 -11.02
C GLY A 565 23.42 -12.49 -11.43
N TYR A 566 23.58 -13.36 -10.44
CA TYR A 566 23.54 -14.81 -10.63
C TYR A 566 22.09 -15.31 -10.61
N SER A 567 21.80 -16.31 -11.45
CA SER A 567 20.47 -16.96 -11.44
C SER A 567 20.23 -17.75 -10.15
N VAL A 568 21.28 -18.39 -9.64
CA VAL A 568 21.31 -19.08 -8.34
C VAL A 568 22.41 -18.44 -7.50
N HIS A 569 22.09 -18.11 -6.27
CA HIS A 569 23.06 -17.52 -5.36
C HIS A 569 23.88 -18.62 -4.69
N HIS A 570 25.13 -18.32 -4.42
CA HIS A 570 26.08 -19.25 -3.82
C HIS A 570 26.47 -18.76 -2.43
N ASN A 571 26.54 -19.67 -1.48
CA ASN A 571 27.31 -19.48 -0.24
C ASN A 571 28.72 -20.02 -0.48
N VAL A 572 29.73 -19.27 -0.06
CA VAL A 572 31.14 -19.67 -0.14
C VAL A 572 31.50 -20.50 1.07
#